data_4f5265664e2bad17791677d480946e91
#
_entry.id   4f5265664e2bad17791677d480946e91
#
_cell.length_a   1.000
_cell.length_b   1.000
_cell.length_c   1.000
_cell.angle_alpha   90.00
_cell.angle_beta   90.00
_cell.angle_gamma   90.00
#
_symmetry.space_group_name_H-M   'P 1'
#
loop_
_entity.id
_entity.type
_entity.pdbx_description
1 polymer ?
#
loop_
_entity_poly.entity_id
_entity_poly.type
_entity_poly.pdbx_seq_one_letter_code
_entity_poly.pdbx_strand_id
1 'polypeptide(L)'
;MGADIFITEEEAGMTEYKDMDVGEMRELYDELARQYERYCALGLELNMARGKPSPAQLELSMPLLDCVNSEADYLADDGTDCRNYGVLAGLPEARALIADMLDVTPEQVVICGGSSLNIMFDTIARAWITGLGGQTPWSKLDNVKFICPSPGYDRHFAICEHFGIEMIPVELGEDGPDVAEIVRLVTDPAVKGIWCVPQYSNPCGYTYSDEVVRGLAALEPAASDFRIFWDNAYAVHHLYDDPTLQDHVLNIID
;
A
#
# COMPACT_ATOMS: atom_id res chain seq x y z
N MET A 1 -18.04 -16.45 -19.64
CA MET A 1 -16.95 -17.03 -20.44
C MET A 1 -15.72 -16.22 -20.08
N GLY A 2 -15.02 -16.64 -19.02
CA GLY A 2 -13.75 -16.04 -18.61
C GLY A 2 -12.70 -16.43 -19.64
N ALA A 3 -12.06 -15.44 -20.24
CA ALA A 3 -10.85 -15.67 -21.00
C ALA A 3 -9.73 -15.82 -19.97
N ASP A 4 -9.28 -17.04 -19.74
CA ASP A 4 -8.06 -17.34 -19.03
C ASP A 4 -6.89 -16.75 -19.82
N ILE A 5 -6.47 -15.54 -19.43
CA ILE A 5 -5.20 -15.00 -19.89
C ILE A 5 -4.17 -15.55 -18.89
N PHE A 6 -3.81 -16.81 -19.08
CA PHE A 6 -2.64 -17.39 -18.42
C PHE A 6 -1.39 -16.88 -19.15
N ILE A 7 -0.55 -16.17 -18.44
CA ILE A 7 0.88 -16.10 -18.77
C ILE A 7 1.36 -17.53 -18.59
N THR A 8 1.60 -18.23 -19.69
CA THR A 8 2.04 -19.62 -19.66
C THR A 8 3.52 -19.68 -19.25
N GLU A 9 3.90 -20.74 -18.53
CA GLU A 9 5.27 -21.09 -18.11
C GLU A 9 6.31 -21.16 -19.25
N GLU A 10 5.99 -20.71 -20.45
CA GLU A 10 6.89 -20.69 -21.61
C GLU A 10 7.94 -19.56 -21.58
N GLU A 11 7.86 -18.61 -20.63
CA GLU A 11 8.87 -17.53 -20.55
C GLU A 11 10.22 -17.94 -19.94
N ALA A 12 10.31 -19.11 -19.32
CA ALA A 12 11.54 -19.60 -18.65
C ALA A 12 12.67 -20.06 -19.61
N GLY A 13 12.54 -19.83 -20.92
CA GLY A 13 13.52 -20.24 -21.92
C GLY A 13 13.70 -19.33 -23.11
N MET A 14 13.15 -18.10 -23.08
CA MET A 14 13.32 -17.19 -24.21
C MET A 14 14.74 -16.61 -24.25
N THR A 15 15.40 -16.76 -25.40
CA THR A 15 16.67 -16.07 -25.69
C THR A 15 16.46 -14.55 -25.57
N GLU A 16 17.34 -13.84 -24.85
CA GLU A 16 17.24 -12.39 -24.78
C GLU A 16 17.41 -11.76 -26.18
N TYR A 17 16.70 -10.70 -26.48
CA TYR A 17 16.73 -10.04 -27.79
C TYR A 17 18.16 -9.70 -28.26
N LYS A 18 19.06 -9.36 -27.33
CA LYS A 18 20.48 -9.07 -27.62
C LYS A 18 21.27 -10.27 -28.14
N ASP A 19 20.81 -11.50 -27.87
CA ASP A 19 21.47 -12.76 -28.18
C ASP A 19 20.82 -13.46 -29.40
N MET A 20 19.73 -12.89 -29.95
CA MET A 20 19.03 -13.40 -31.13
C MET A 20 19.76 -13.02 -32.41
N ASP A 21 19.78 -13.93 -33.37
CA ASP A 21 20.18 -13.58 -34.72
C ASP A 21 19.06 -12.84 -35.50
N VAL A 22 19.40 -12.30 -36.68
CA VAL A 22 18.44 -11.53 -37.51
C VAL A 22 17.25 -12.39 -37.99
N GLY A 23 17.45 -13.68 -38.18
CA GLY A 23 16.39 -14.63 -38.58
C GLY A 23 15.41 -14.85 -37.44
N GLU A 24 15.93 -15.15 -36.26
CA GLU A 24 15.16 -15.35 -35.03
C GLU A 24 14.35 -14.10 -34.65
N MET A 25 14.97 -12.92 -34.71
CA MET A 25 14.27 -11.64 -34.47
C MET A 25 13.13 -11.42 -35.47
N ARG A 26 13.31 -11.81 -36.72
CA ARG A 26 12.30 -11.64 -37.75
C ARG A 26 11.12 -12.59 -37.56
N GLU A 27 11.41 -13.83 -37.21
CA GLU A 27 10.36 -14.82 -36.90
C GLU A 27 9.54 -14.40 -35.68
N LEU A 28 10.21 -13.93 -34.62
CA LEU A 28 9.54 -13.39 -33.42
C LEU A 28 8.70 -12.16 -33.74
N TYR A 29 9.24 -11.22 -34.54
CA TYR A 29 8.47 -10.04 -34.97
C TYR A 29 7.20 -10.43 -35.73
N ASP A 30 7.30 -11.36 -36.70
CA ASP A 30 6.16 -11.81 -37.49
C ASP A 30 5.10 -12.54 -36.60
N GLU A 31 5.53 -13.26 -35.56
CA GLU A 31 4.62 -13.88 -34.61
C GLU A 31 3.93 -12.83 -33.73
N LEU A 32 4.68 -11.90 -33.14
CA LEU A 32 4.11 -10.82 -32.32
C LEU A 32 3.15 -9.92 -33.14
N ALA A 33 3.49 -9.64 -34.39
CA ALA A 33 2.61 -8.88 -35.30
C ALA A 33 1.28 -9.61 -35.51
N ARG A 34 1.32 -10.94 -35.77
CA ARG A 34 0.08 -11.74 -35.90
C ARG A 34 -0.74 -11.76 -34.61
N GLN A 35 -0.09 -11.84 -33.45
CA GLN A 35 -0.78 -11.78 -32.15
C GLN A 35 -1.43 -10.42 -31.94
N TYR A 36 -0.72 -9.35 -32.20
CA TYR A 36 -1.24 -7.98 -32.12
C TYR A 36 -2.48 -7.78 -33.04
N GLU A 37 -2.39 -8.21 -34.29
CA GLU A 37 -3.54 -8.14 -35.23
C GLU A 37 -4.74 -8.93 -34.72
N ARG A 38 -4.53 -10.10 -34.11
CA ARG A 38 -5.63 -10.88 -33.49
C ARG A 38 -6.29 -10.09 -32.36
N TYR A 39 -5.50 -9.46 -31.45
CA TYR A 39 -6.06 -8.64 -30.37
C TYR A 39 -6.82 -7.43 -30.92
N CYS A 40 -6.30 -6.76 -31.93
CA CYS A 40 -7.00 -5.66 -32.59
C CYS A 40 -8.35 -6.11 -33.19
N ALA A 41 -8.40 -7.29 -33.79
CA ALA A 41 -9.62 -7.83 -34.38
C ALA A 41 -10.72 -8.18 -33.35
N LEU A 42 -10.35 -8.33 -32.06
CA LEU A 42 -11.33 -8.54 -30.99
C LEU A 42 -12.13 -7.27 -30.65
N GLY A 43 -11.72 -6.09 -31.13
CA GLY A 43 -12.43 -4.83 -30.88
C GLY A 43 -12.53 -4.47 -29.40
N LEU A 44 -11.52 -4.82 -28.58
CA LEU A 44 -11.52 -4.59 -27.14
C LEU A 44 -11.40 -3.10 -26.83
N GLU A 45 -12.30 -2.59 -25.99
CA GLU A 45 -12.25 -1.25 -25.42
C GLU A 45 -11.83 -1.35 -23.94
N LEU A 46 -10.55 -1.58 -23.69
CA LEU A 46 -9.99 -1.74 -22.34
C LEU A 46 -9.36 -0.42 -21.84
N ASN A 47 -9.72 -0.05 -20.63
CA ASN A 47 -9.13 1.11 -19.95
C ASN A 47 -8.23 0.64 -18.80
N MET A 48 -6.92 0.75 -18.98
CA MET A 48 -5.91 0.38 -17.98
C MET A 48 -5.36 1.61 -17.21
N ALA A 49 -5.94 2.80 -17.43
CA ALA A 49 -5.44 4.03 -16.79
C ALA A 49 -5.68 4.06 -15.27
N ARG A 50 -6.69 3.32 -14.78
CA ARG A 50 -6.98 3.20 -13.35
C ARG A 50 -7.61 1.84 -13.03
N GLY A 51 -7.06 1.15 -12.03
CA GLY A 51 -7.74 0.04 -11.38
C GLY A 51 -8.98 0.56 -10.62
N LYS A 52 -10.16 0.06 -10.97
CA LYS A 52 -11.42 0.35 -10.26
C LYS A 52 -12.20 -0.95 -10.12
N PRO A 53 -12.90 -1.15 -8.99
CA PRO A 53 -13.80 -2.28 -8.85
C PRO A 53 -14.82 -2.29 -9.99
N SER A 54 -15.11 -3.47 -10.52
CA SER A 54 -16.17 -3.66 -11.52
C SER A 54 -17.56 -3.42 -10.90
N PRO A 55 -18.60 -3.14 -11.70
CA PRO A 55 -19.96 -3.03 -11.17
C PRO A 55 -20.38 -4.26 -10.34
N ALA A 56 -20.01 -5.47 -10.76
CA ALA A 56 -20.35 -6.69 -10.03
C ALA A 56 -19.66 -6.77 -8.65
N GLN A 57 -18.44 -6.25 -8.51
CA GLN A 57 -17.75 -6.14 -7.22
C GLN A 57 -18.41 -5.09 -6.31
N LEU A 58 -18.87 -3.96 -6.87
CA LEU A 58 -19.56 -2.93 -6.10
C LEU A 58 -20.93 -3.41 -5.59
N GLU A 59 -21.65 -4.25 -6.34
CA GLU A 59 -22.93 -4.85 -5.92
C GLU A 59 -22.80 -5.69 -4.65
N LEU A 60 -21.61 -6.26 -4.36
CA LEU A 60 -21.38 -7.05 -3.15
C LEU A 60 -21.60 -6.23 -1.86
N SER A 61 -21.31 -4.93 -1.91
CA SER A 61 -21.45 -4.03 -0.77
C SER A 61 -22.77 -3.25 -0.74
N MET A 62 -23.61 -3.34 -1.78
CA MET A 62 -24.87 -2.59 -1.86
C MET A 62 -25.81 -2.80 -0.67
N PRO A 63 -25.96 -4.04 -0.11
CA PRO A 63 -26.79 -4.26 1.07
C PRO A 63 -26.39 -3.45 2.30
N LEU A 64 -25.12 -2.96 2.38
CA LEU A 64 -24.68 -2.10 3.48
C LEU A 64 -25.47 -0.78 3.55
N LEU A 65 -25.98 -0.29 2.43
CA LEU A 65 -26.80 0.94 2.40
C LEU A 65 -28.13 0.78 3.13
N ASP A 66 -28.65 -0.45 3.22
CA ASP A 66 -29.91 -0.76 3.89
C ASP A 66 -29.71 -1.12 5.37
N CYS A 67 -28.47 -1.31 5.84
CA CYS A 67 -28.18 -1.60 7.24
C CYS A 67 -28.37 -0.38 8.14
N VAL A 68 -28.24 0.84 7.61
CA VAL A 68 -28.38 2.10 8.37
C VAL A 68 -29.52 2.91 7.79
N ASN A 69 -30.71 2.75 8.40
CA ASN A 69 -31.94 3.44 8.01
C ASN A 69 -32.75 3.83 9.26
N SER A 70 -33.94 4.41 9.08
CA SER A 70 -34.81 4.87 10.19
C SER A 70 -35.34 3.74 11.10
N GLU A 71 -35.31 2.49 10.63
CA GLU A 71 -35.77 1.31 11.35
C GLU A 71 -34.62 0.50 11.96
N ALA A 72 -33.36 0.88 11.66
CA ALA A 72 -32.17 0.19 12.16
C ALA A 72 -31.95 0.46 13.66
N ASP A 73 -31.33 -0.47 14.35
CA ASP A 73 -30.80 -0.23 15.68
C ASP A 73 -29.61 0.75 15.57
N TYR A 74 -29.66 1.79 16.36
CA TYR A 74 -28.65 2.85 16.39
C TYR A 74 -27.79 2.83 17.65
N LEU A 75 -27.97 1.84 18.50
CA LEU A 75 -27.14 1.66 19.69
C LEU A 75 -26.02 0.65 19.41
N ALA A 76 -24.81 0.99 19.80
CA ALA A 76 -23.70 0.05 19.90
C ALA A 76 -23.92 -0.92 21.08
N ASP A 77 -23.16 -2.01 21.16
CA ASP A 77 -23.29 -3.04 22.20
C ASP A 77 -23.09 -2.49 23.62
N ASP A 78 -22.29 -1.44 23.77
CA ASP A 78 -22.06 -0.73 25.02
C ASP A 78 -23.15 0.32 25.37
N GLY A 79 -24.18 0.44 24.51
CA GLY A 79 -25.27 1.40 24.64
C GLY A 79 -24.97 2.82 24.09
N THR A 80 -23.83 2.99 23.42
CA THR A 80 -23.50 4.26 22.75
C THR A 80 -24.49 4.54 21.62
N ASP A 81 -25.10 5.73 21.61
CA ASP A 81 -25.95 6.19 20.52
C ASP A 81 -25.10 6.63 19.33
N CYS A 82 -25.05 5.81 18.28
CA CYS A 82 -24.23 6.04 17.09
C CYS A 82 -24.63 7.28 16.28
N ARG A 83 -25.75 7.92 16.58
CA ARG A 83 -26.17 9.18 15.96
C ARG A 83 -25.49 10.40 16.60
N ASN A 84 -24.75 10.19 17.70
CA ASN A 84 -24.11 11.27 18.45
C ASN A 84 -22.59 11.17 18.31
N TYR A 85 -21.90 12.21 18.76
CA TYR A 85 -20.42 12.28 18.78
C TYR A 85 -19.87 11.87 20.15
N GLY A 86 -18.54 11.66 20.23
CA GLY A 86 -17.82 11.51 21.51
C GLY A 86 -16.95 10.25 21.61
N VAL A 87 -17.01 9.34 20.64
CA VAL A 87 -16.21 8.11 20.61
C VAL A 87 -14.94 8.38 19.77
N LEU A 88 -13.88 8.90 20.40
CA LEU A 88 -12.67 9.39 19.72
C LEU A 88 -11.89 8.30 18.97
N ALA A 89 -11.85 7.09 19.52
CA ALA A 89 -11.11 5.98 18.93
C ALA A 89 -11.96 5.12 17.97
N GLY A 90 -13.26 5.37 17.89
CA GLY A 90 -14.22 4.55 17.17
C GLY A 90 -14.95 3.56 18.07
N LEU A 91 -16.08 3.04 17.59
CA LEU A 91 -16.90 2.07 18.32
C LEU A 91 -16.10 0.80 18.63
N PRO A 92 -16.32 0.18 19.81
CA PRO A 92 -15.62 -1.04 20.19
C PRO A 92 -15.74 -2.16 19.14
N GLU A 93 -16.93 -2.35 18.58
CA GLU A 93 -17.20 -3.37 17.54
C GLU A 93 -16.42 -3.11 16.26
N ALA A 94 -16.37 -1.84 15.82
CA ALA A 94 -15.61 -1.46 14.64
C ALA A 94 -14.10 -1.66 14.86
N ARG A 95 -13.61 -1.32 16.06
CA ARG A 95 -12.20 -1.55 16.42
C ARG A 95 -11.87 -3.03 16.48
N ALA A 96 -12.75 -3.87 17.04
CA ALA A 96 -12.56 -5.32 17.10
C ALA A 96 -12.55 -5.94 15.68
N LEU A 97 -13.47 -5.52 14.81
CA LEU A 97 -13.53 -5.98 13.41
C LEU A 97 -12.25 -5.65 12.63
N ILE A 98 -11.77 -4.43 12.77
CA ILE A 98 -10.53 -4.00 12.07
C ILE A 98 -9.29 -4.63 12.71
N ALA A 99 -9.28 -4.84 14.02
CA ALA A 99 -8.18 -5.51 14.72
C ALA A 99 -7.99 -6.95 14.24
N ASP A 100 -9.07 -7.70 14.08
CA ASP A 100 -9.06 -9.05 13.53
C ASP A 100 -8.51 -9.07 12.09
N MET A 101 -8.94 -8.12 11.27
CA MET A 101 -8.50 -8.00 9.88
C MET A 101 -7.01 -7.64 9.74
N LEU A 102 -6.43 -6.93 10.71
CA LEU A 102 -5.04 -6.44 10.69
C LEU A 102 -4.10 -7.25 11.58
N ASP A 103 -4.58 -8.29 12.26
CA ASP A 103 -3.82 -9.10 13.23
C ASP A 103 -3.18 -8.23 14.33
N VAL A 104 -4.01 -7.38 14.95
CA VAL A 104 -3.64 -6.49 16.05
C VAL A 104 -4.66 -6.55 17.19
N THR A 105 -4.39 -5.87 18.31
CA THR A 105 -5.42 -5.77 19.37
C THR A 105 -6.37 -4.58 19.15
N PRO A 106 -7.63 -4.64 19.60
CA PRO A 106 -8.56 -3.52 19.49
C PRO A 106 -8.05 -2.20 20.10
N GLU A 107 -7.18 -2.27 21.12
CA GLU A 107 -6.55 -1.10 21.76
C GLU A 107 -5.59 -0.39 20.83
N GLN A 108 -5.01 -1.10 19.86
CA GLN A 108 -4.09 -0.56 18.84
C GLN A 108 -4.83 0.08 17.66
N VAL A 109 -6.16 -0.07 17.59
CA VAL A 109 -6.97 0.45 16.49
C VAL A 109 -7.63 1.77 16.84
N VAL A 110 -7.50 2.73 15.94
CA VAL A 110 -8.26 3.99 15.94
C VAL A 110 -8.99 4.11 14.61
N ILE A 111 -10.31 4.16 14.65
CA ILE A 111 -11.14 4.34 13.46
C ILE A 111 -11.11 5.81 13.04
N CYS A 112 -10.65 6.06 11.83
CA CYS A 112 -10.58 7.38 11.23
C CYS A 112 -11.49 7.48 9.99
N GLY A 113 -11.32 8.52 9.17
CA GLY A 113 -12.01 8.64 7.90
C GLY A 113 -11.61 7.56 6.88
N GLY A 114 -12.41 7.39 5.84
CA GLY A 114 -12.28 6.33 4.83
C GLY A 114 -11.14 6.51 3.82
N SER A 115 -10.09 7.32 4.13
CA SER A 115 -8.95 7.52 3.25
C SER A 115 -7.64 7.50 4.05
N SER A 116 -6.83 6.45 3.84
CA SER A 116 -5.49 6.34 4.44
C SER A 116 -4.59 7.51 4.03
N LEU A 117 -4.71 7.98 2.80
CA LEU A 117 -3.94 9.13 2.31
C LEU A 117 -4.21 10.41 3.10
N ASN A 118 -5.48 10.67 3.49
CA ASN A 118 -5.81 11.81 4.35
C ASN A 118 -5.19 11.67 5.74
N ILE A 119 -5.21 10.46 6.31
CA ILE A 119 -4.62 10.17 7.62
C ILE A 119 -3.11 10.42 7.59
N MET A 120 -2.44 9.96 6.54
CA MET A 120 -1.01 10.18 6.35
C MET A 120 -0.68 11.67 6.19
N PHE A 121 -1.46 12.39 5.35
CA PHE A 121 -1.31 13.83 5.19
C PHE A 121 -1.51 14.57 6.52
N ASP A 122 -2.58 14.26 7.26
CA ASP A 122 -2.87 14.89 8.55
C ASP A 122 -1.76 14.60 9.58
N THR A 123 -1.18 13.40 9.56
CA THR A 123 -0.06 13.03 10.44
C THR A 123 1.17 13.88 10.15
N ILE A 124 1.53 14.03 8.87
CA ILE A 124 2.63 14.90 8.44
C ILE A 124 2.32 16.36 8.75
N ALA A 125 1.10 16.83 8.50
CA ALA A 125 0.70 18.20 8.81
C ALA A 125 0.80 18.51 10.32
N ARG A 126 0.42 17.57 11.19
CA ARG A 126 0.60 17.70 12.65
C ARG A 126 2.07 17.76 13.03
N ALA A 127 2.89 16.87 12.48
CA ALA A 127 4.35 16.89 12.69
C ALA A 127 4.96 18.23 12.26
N TRP A 128 4.51 18.74 11.11
CA TRP A 128 4.96 20.01 10.53
C TRP A 128 4.59 21.21 11.38
N ILE A 129 3.35 21.26 11.89
CA ILE A 129 2.80 22.41 12.62
C ILE A 129 3.14 22.37 14.12
N THR A 130 2.99 21.21 14.76
CA THR A 130 3.03 21.08 16.22
C THR A 130 4.18 20.22 16.74
N GLY A 131 4.83 19.43 15.88
CA GLY A 131 5.77 18.37 16.27
C GLY A 131 5.05 17.09 16.73
N LEU A 132 5.79 15.99 16.81
CA LEU A 132 5.33 14.71 17.32
C LEU A 132 5.97 14.40 18.67
N GLY A 133 5.19 13.88 19.61
CA GLY A 133 5.71 13.46 20.93
C GLY A 133 6.39 14.57 21.71
N GLY A 134 6.00 15.84 21.54
CA GLY A 134 6.62 16.98 22.19
C GLY A 134 7.93 17.46 21.54
N GLN A 135 8.29 16.92 20.39
CA GLN A 135 9.47 17.35 19.63
C GLN A 135 9.21 18.67 18.89
N THR A 136 10.30 19.29 18.43
CA THR A 136 10.21 20.53 17.64
C THR A 136 9.38 20.32 16.38
N PRO A 137 8.44 21.23 16.05
CA PRO A 137 7.72 21.19 14.76
C PRO A 137 8.68 21.10 13.57
N TRP A 138 8.39 20.22 12.63
CA TRP A 138 9.27 20.00 11.48
C TRP A 138 9.46 21.27 10.63
N SER A 139 8.44 22.15 10.60
CA SER A 139 8.54 23.46 9.93
C SER A 139 9.61 24.40 10.51
N LYS A 140 10.16 24.08 11.68
CA LYS A 140 11.22 24.85 12.36
C LYS A 140 12.60 24.20 12.28
N LEU A 141 12.68 23.05 11.61
CA LEU A 141 13.95 22.35 11.37
C LEU A 141 14.58 22.88 10.07
N ASP A 142 15.90 22.88 10.00
CA ASP A 142 16.62 23.32 8.80
C ASP A 142 16.39 22.38 7.62
N ASN A 143 16.23 21.09 7.90
CA ASN A 143 15.95 20.06 6.89
C ASN A 143 15.11 18.94 7.48
N VAL A 144 14.21 18.41 6.67
CA VAL A 144 13.39 17.21 6.94
C VAL A 144 13.49 16.29 5.74
N LYS A 145 13.79 15.02 5.98
CA LYS A 145 13.99 14.01 4.94
C LYS A 145 13.06 12.82 5.17
N PHE A 146 12.65 12.19 4.08
CA PHE A 146 11.88 10.95 4.08
C PHE A 146 12.51 9.92 3.17
N ILE A 147 12.55 8.67 3.63
CA ILE A 147 12.95 7.52 2.82
C ILE A 147 11.77 7.12 1.95
N CYS A 148 12.03 6.99 0.66
CA CYS A 148 11.04 6.74 -0.37
C CYS A 148 11.42 5.50 -1.19
N PRO A 149 11.06 4.28 -0.76
CA PRO A 149 11.26 3.09 -1.58
C PRO A 149 10.69 3.28 -2.98
N SER A 150 11.49 3.00 -3.99
CA SER A 150 11.17 3.28 -5.39
C SER A 150 11.47 2.07 -6.28
N PRO A 151 10.58 1.72 -7.22
CA PRO A 151 9.29 2.34 -7.54
C PRO A 151 8.30 2.30 -6.37
N GLY A 152 7.50 3.37 -6.16
CA GLY A 152 6.58 3.47 -5.02
C GLY A 152 5.30 4.24 -5.37
N TYR A 153 4.42 4.36 -4.39
CA TYR A 153 3.14 5.03 -4.60
C TYR A 153 3.32 6.55 -4.65
N ASP A 154 3.05 7.13 -5.81
CA ASP A 154 3.31 8.55 -6.13
C ASP A 154 2.58 9.54 -5.19
N ARG A 155 1.45 9.14 -4.59
CA ARG A 155 0.70 9.99 -3.67
C ARG A 155 1.40 10.22 -2.34
N HIS A 156 2.19 9.24 -1.87
CA HIS A 156 3.06 9.42 -0.71
C HIS A 156 4.13 10.49 -1.00
N PHE A 157 4.71 10.42 -2.19
CA PHE A 157 5.75 11.37 -2.63
C PHE A 157 5.18 12.77 -2.78
N ALA A 158 3.94 12.89 -3.29
CA ALA A 158 3.24 14.17 -3.38
C ALA A 158 3.01 14.84 -2.01
N ILE A 159 2.87 14.08 -0.92
CA ILE A 159 2.83 14.64 0.44
C ILE A 159 4.19 15.26 0.79
N CYS A 160 5.30 14.57 0.50
CA CYS A 160 6.64 15.11 0.72
C CYS A 160 6.86 16.41 -0.07
N GLU A 161 6.50 16.42 -1.35
CA GLU A 161 6.59 17.61 -2.22
C GLU A 161 5.79 18.78 -1.66
N HIS A 162 4.56 18.53 -1.18
CA HIS A 162 3.69 19.56 -0.62
C HIS A 162 4.32 20.30 0.58
N PHE A 163 5.01 19.55 1.45
CA PHE A 163 5.65 20.11 2.63
C PHE A 163 7.13 20.51 2.41
N GLY A 164 7.68 20.32 1.20
CA GLY A 164 9.09 20.59 0.91
C GLY A 164 10.05 19.64 1.63
N ILE A 165 9.60 18.42 1.91
CA ILE A 165 10.39 17.36 2.54
C ILE A 165 11.32 16.76 1.48
N GLU A 166 12.61 16.67 1.77
CA GLU A 166 13.60 16.01 0.91
C GLU A 166 13.33 14.52 0.84
N MET A 167 13.16 14.00 -0.37
CA MET A 167 12.94 12.57 -0.60
C MET A 167 14.26 11.86 -0.89
N ILE A 168 14.53 10.78 -0.16
CA ILE A 168 15.68 9.91 -0.37
C ILE A 168 15.16 8.62 -1.01
N PRO A 169 15.38 8.39 -2.31
CA PRO A 169 14.99 7.16 -2.95
C PRO A 169 15.86 6.00 -2.47
N VAL A 170 15.23 4.85 -2.18
CA VAL A 170 15.88 3.58 -1.87
C VAL A 170 15.30 2.53 -2.80
N GLU A 171 16.13 1.65 -3.32
CA GLU A 171 15.68 0.59 -4.24
C GLU A 171 14.64 -0.32 -3.56
N LEU A 172 13.53 -0.57 -4.28
CA LEU A 172 12.51 -1.54 -3.90
C LEU A 172 12.71 -2.80 -4.76
N GLY A 173 13.23 -3.85 -4.16
CA GLY A 173 13.33 -5.19 -4.75
C GLY A 173 12.08 -6.04 -4.53
N GLU A 174 12.08 -7.26 -5.07
CA GLU A 174 10.95 -8.20 -4.97
C GLU A 174 10.60 -8.56 -3.51
N ASP A 175 11.59 -8.65 -2.65
CA ASP A 175 11.45 -8.96 -1.22
C ASP A 175 11.16 -7.72 -0.33
N GLY A 176 11.20 -6.52 -0.91
CA GLY A 176 11.03 -5.25 -0.21
C GLY A 176 12.22 -4.29 -0.38
N PRO A 177 12.27 -3.18 0.36
CA PRO A 177 13.32 -2.17 0.24
C PRO A 177 14.68 -2.64 0.82
N ASP A 178 15.79 -2.05 0.31
CA ASP A 178 17.14 -2.28 0.85
C ASP A 178 17.26 -1.82 2.31
N VAL A 179 17.08 -2.77 3.23
CA VAL A 179 17.16 -2.54 4.68
C VAL A 179 18.56 -2.08 5.10
N ALA A 180 19.62 -2.58 4.45
CA ALA A 180 20.98 -2.20 4.81
C ALA A 180 21.25 -0.71 4.49
N GLU A 181 20.68 -0.20 3.41
CA GLU A 181 20.73 1.22 3.10
C GLU A 181 19.89 2.03 4.08
N ILE A 182 18.67 1.58 4.39
CA ILE A 182 17.77 2.24 5.35
C ILE A 182 18.42 2.38 6.72
N VAL A 183 19.07 1.33 7.24
CA VAL A 183 19.82 1.36 8.52
C VAL A 183 20.88 2.48 8.53
N ARG A 184 21.56 2.70 7.41
CA ARG A 184 22.53 3.81 7.30
C ARG A 184 21.85 5.19 7.29
N LEU A 185 20.74 5.31 6.56
CA LEU A 185 20.04 6.57 6.39
C LEU A 185 19.38 7.07 7.70
N VAL A 186 18.81 6.18 8.51
CA VAL A 186 18.14 6.56 9.77
C VAL A 186 19.10 7.06 10.84
N THR A 187 20.41 6.98 10.64
CA THR A 187 21.41 7.60 11.52
C THR A 187 21.46 9.13 11.38
N ASP A 188 20.90 9.68 10.30
CA ASP A 188 20.74 11.13 10.13
C ASP A 188 19.46 11.59 10.88
N PRO A 189 19.58 12.49 11.89
CA PRO A 189 18.43 12.98 12.65
C PRO A 189 17.44 13.82 11.81
N ALA A 190 17.82 14.23 10.60
CA ALA A 190 16.93 14.89 9.66
C ALA A 190 15.96 13.92 8.99
N VAL A 191 16.25 12.61 8.98
CA VAL A 191 15.37 11.57 8.44
C VAL A 191 14.24 11.29 9.44
N LYS A 192 13.02 11.66 9.07
CA LYS A 192 11.84 11.64 9.93
C LYS A 192 10.86 10.52 9.64
N GLY A 193 11.02 9.82 8.55
CA GLY A 193 10.13 8.70 8.24
C GLY A 193 10.44 7.97 6.96
N ILE A 194 9.67 6.92 6.75
CA ILE A 194 9.69 6.06 5.57
C ILE A 194 8.27 5.71 5.16
N TRP A 195 8.03 5.67 3.83
CA TRP A 195 6.80 5.17 3.26
C TRP A 195 6.93 3.69 2.91
N CYS A 196 5.99 2.86 3.36
CA CYS A 196 5.94 1.43 3.04
C CYS A 196 4.57 1.04 2.52
N VAL A 197 4.53 0.29 1.41
CA VAL A 197 3.34 -0.46 0.95
C VAL A 197 3.73 -1.94 0.97
N PRO A 198 3.51 -2.63 2.10
CA PRO A 198 4.23 -3.86 2.40
C PRO A 198 3.68 -5.11 1.70
N GLN A 199 2.45 -5.07 1.21
CA GLN A 199 1.81 -6.20 0.56
C GLN A 199 1.20 -5.77 -0.76
N TYR A 200 1.44 -6.53 -1.84
CA TYR A 200 0.98 -6.23 -3.20
C TYR A 200 1.26 -4.78 -3.59
N SER A 201 2.50 -4.32 -3.40
CA SER A 201 2.90 -2.93 -3.49
C SER A 201 2.52 -2.28 -4.82
N ASN A 202 2.12 -1.01 -4.79
CA ASN A 202 1.85 -0.22 -5.97
C ASN A 202 3.08 0.62 -6.35
N PRO A 203 3.70 0.44 -7.58
CA PRO A 203 3.13 -0.27 -8.75
C PRO A 203 3.62 -1.71 -8.95
N CYS A 204 4.57 -2.22 -8.17
CA CYS A 204 5.32 -3.43 -8.51
C CYS A 204 4.60 -4.74 -8.17
N GLY A 205 3.63 -4.73 -7.26
CA GLY A 205 2.97 -5.94 -6.78
C GLY A 205 3.79 -6.78 -5.79
N TYR A 206 4.92 -6.27 -5.30
CA TYR A 206 5.81 -6.99 -4.38
C TYR A 206 5.23 -7.05 -2.97
N THR A 207 5.55 -8.13 -2.24
CA THR A 207 5.22 -8.31 -0.83
C THR A 207 6.51 -8.43 -0.02
N TYR A 208 6.63 -7.66 1.07
CA TYR A 208 7.84 -7.64 1.88
C TYR A 208 8.05 -8.99 2.57
N SER A 209 9.28 -9.50 2.49
CA SER A 209 9.66 -10.72 3.19
C SER A 209 9.73 -10.50 4.70
N ASP A 210 9.61 -11.59 5.45
CA ASP A 210 9.76 -11.60 6.90
C ASP A 210 11.09 -10.98 7.38
N GLU A 211 12.17 -11.19 6.62
CA GLU A 211 13.49 -10.64 6.93
C GLU A 211 13.48 -9.12 6.82
N VAL A 212 12.88 -8.59 5.77
CA VAL A 212 12.74 -7.13 5.56
C VAL A 212 11.87 -6.52 6.66
N VAL A 213 10.72 -7.13 6.98
CA VAL A 213 9.85 -6.61 8.05
C VAL A 213 10.55 -6.57 9.39
N ARG A 214 11.25 -7.66 9.79
CA ARG A 214 12.03 -7.69 11.03
C ARG A 214 13.16 -6.67 11.01
N GLY A 215 13.81 -6.47 9.87
CA GLY A 215 14.85 -5.45 9.73
C GLY A 215 14.31 -4.03 9.89
N LEU A 216 13.13 -3.73 9.34
CA LEU A 216 12.46 -2.44 9.52
C LEU A 216 11.97 -2.23 10.97
N ALA A 217 11.44 -3.27 11.62
CA ALA A 217 11.02 -3.21 13.01
C ALA A 217 12.20 -2.99 13.99
N ALA A 218 13.39 -3.49 13.63
CA ALA A 218 14.61 -3.36 14.44
C ALA A 218 15.38 -2.05 14.19
N LEU A 219 14.87 -1.11 13.41
CA LEU A 219 15.54 0.17 13.16
C LEU A 219 15.75 0.96 14.46
N GLU A 220 16.92 1.55 14.60
CA GLU A 220 17.28 2.48 15.69
C GLU A 220 17.50 3.90 15.12
N PRO A 221 16.44 4.66 14.81
CA PRO A 221 16.57 5.98 14.21
C PRO A 221 17.19 6.98 15.19
N ALA A 222 18.09 7.86 14.70
CA ALA A 222 18.61 8.97 15.46
C ALA A 222 17.52 10.02 15.81
N ALA A 223 16.48 10.12 15.00
CA ALA A 223 15.34 10.99 15.25
C ALA A 223 14.29 10.27 16.11
N SER A 224 14.03 10.76 17.33
CA SER A 224 13.02 10.18 18.25
C SER A 224 11.57 10.30 17.72
N ASP A 225 11.36 11.21 16.79
CA ASP A 225 10.10 11.45 16.09
C ASP A 225 10.03 10.79 14.69
N PHE A 226 10.94 9.87 14.39
CA PHE A 226 10.88 9.03 13.18
C PHE A 226 9.62 8.16 13.19
N ARG A 227 8.99 7.97 12.02
CA ARG A 227 7.80 7.13 11.86
C ARG A 227 7.90 6.26 10.62
N ILE A 228 7.49 4.99 10.76
CA ILE A 228 7.22 4.10 9.64
C ILE A 228 5.75 4.27 9.28
N PHE A 229 5.46 4.71 8.06
CA PHE A 229 4.11 4.72 7.51
C PHE A 229 3.89 3.39 6.79
N TRP A 230 3.12 2.52 7.44
CA TRP A 230 2.85 1.16 6.98
C TRP A 230 1.49 1.12 6.30
N ASP A 231 1.46 1.51 5.01
CA ASP A 231 0.22 1.56 4.23
C ASP A 231 -0.14 0.18 3.70
N ASN A 232 -0.78 -0.63 4.54
CA ASN A 232 -1.23 -1.97 4.19
C ASN A 232 -2.61 -1.93 3.51
N ALA A 233 -2.71 -1.14 2.43
CA ALA A 233 -3.95 -0.90 1.68
C ALA A 233 -4.53 -2.19 1.08
N TYR A 234 -3.71 -3.20 0.86
CA TYR A 234 -4.07 -4.43 0.16
C TYR A 234 -4.13 -5.66 1.09
N ALA A 235 -4.19 -5.47 2.40
CA ALA A 235 -4.17 -6.55 3.40
C ALA A 235 -5.14 -7.70 3.12
N VAL A 236 -6.28 -7.43 2.48
CA VAL A 236 -7.33 -8.41 2.18
C VAL A 236 -7.65 -8.50 0.68
N HIS A 237 -6.80 -7.94 -0.18
CA HIS A 237 -7.03 -7.89 -1.63
C HIS A 237 -6.24 -8.98 -2.36
N HIS A 238 -6.39 -10.22 -1.92
CA HIS A 238 -5.71 -11.36 -2.54
C HIS A 238 -6.18 -11.58 -3.97
N LEU A 239 -5.26 -11.99 -4.86
CA LEU A 239 -5.55 -12.29 -6.26
C LEU A 239 -6.14 -13.68 -6.46
N TYR A 240 -5.93 -14.60 -5.51
CA TYR A 240 -6.32 -15.99 -5.58
C TYR A 240 -7.25 -16.35 -4.41
N ASP A 241 -8.26 -17.19 -4.68
CA ASP A 241 -9.13 -17.74 -3.64
C ASP A 241 -8.43 -18.82 -2.81
N ASP A 242 -7.40 -19.47 -3.37
CA ASP A 242 -6.59 -20.47 -2.66
C ASP A 242 -5.63 -19.79 -1.68
N PRO A 243 -5.78 -19.98 -0.36
CA PRO A 243 -4.91 -19.36 0.63
C PRO A 243 -3.43 -19.71 0.49
N THR A 244 -3.09 -20.84 -0.16
CA THR A 244 -1.70 -21.26 -0.37
C THR A 244 -0.99 -20.43 -1.46
N LEU A 245 -1.75 -19.69 -2.26
CA LEU A 245 -1.26 -18.79 -3.31
C LEU A 245 -1.36 -17.31 -2.91
N GLN A 246 -1.80 -17.03 -1.68
CA GLN A 246 -1.90 -15.67 -1.16
C GLN A 246 -0.62 -15.27 -0.45
N ASP A 247 -0.17 -14.05 -0.72
CA ASP A 247 0.94 -13.48 0.04
C ASP A 247 0.46 -13.05 1.43
N HIS A 248 1.35 -13.17 2.38
CA HIS A 248 1.17 -12.69 3.74
C HIS A 248 2.38 -11.86 4.16
N VAL A 249 2.12 -10.69 4.69
CA VAL A 249 3.16 -9.84 5.27
C VAL A 249 3.13 -9.99 6.80
N LEU A 250 4.32 -10.10 7.40
CA LEU A 250 4.46 -10.15 8.86
C LEU A 250 3.95 -8.85 9.48
N ASN A 251 3.35 -8.93 10.68
CA ASN A 251 2.97 -7.74 11.41
C ASN A 251 4.22 -7.01 11.93
N ILE A 252 4.37 -5.73 11.59
CA ILE A 252 5.57 -4.95 11.97
C ILE A 252 5.58 -4.51 13.45
N ILE A 253 4.44 -4.58 14.14
CA ILE A 253 4.33 -4.12 15.54
C ILE A 253 4.43 -5.24 16.57
N ASP A 254 4.64 -6.49 16.14
CA ASP A 254 4.98 -7.63 16.99
C ASP A 254 6.53 -7.69 17.23
#